data_5a46257c2c713efa9678df872fbb6563
#
_entry.id   5a46257c2c713efa9678df872fbb6563
#
_cell.length_a   1.000
_cell.length_b   1.000
_cell.length_c   1.000
_cell.angle_alpha   90.00
_cell.angle_beta   90.00
_cell.angle_gamma   90.00
#
_symmetry.space_group_name_H-M   'P 1'
#
loop_
_entity.id
_entity.type
_entity.pdbx_description
1 polymer ?
#
loop_
_entity_poly.entity_id
_entity_poly.type
_entity_poly.pdbx_seq_one_letter_code
_entity_poly.pdbx_strand_id
1 'polypeptide(L)'
;VDQSQIYWRSLLSDGKGTYSSTYALNYSCDFVPFPWPPIGKVHSGLQTLTRFHADRAERIALPCPFSWPVSAANLKRCLLVNYVPLDDSEKELVLVNLHLEAYDDGEGKAAQTKVLMDFLSSEYEKGNYVIAGGDFNQTFPGALDAFPILDPSLWTPGVLEEDILLEDWQFACDLSTPSCRLLNQPYDPDSKDTQFY
;
A
#
# COMPACT_ATOMS: atom_id res chain seq x y z
N VAL A 1 13.06 2.17 -15.91
CA VAL A 1 12.70 0.76 -16.15
C VAL A 1 11.26 0.57 -15.67
N ASP A 2 10.40 0.01 -16.50
CA ASP A 2 9.01 -0.30 -16.13
C ASP A 2 8.97 -1.64 -15.37
N GLN A 3 8.99 -1.56 -14.05
CA GLN A 3 9.00 -2.74 -13.18
C GLN A 3 7.69 -3.54 -13.31
N SER A 4 6.55 -2.88 -13.57
CA SER A 4 5.28 -3.57 -13.72
C SER A 4 5.31 -4.54 -14.90
N GLN A 5 5.92 -4.15 -16.02
CA GLN A 5 6.10 -5.00 -17.20
C GLN A 5 7.08 -6.16 -16.97
N ILE A 6 8.07 -5.97 -16.12
CA ILE A 6 9.01 -7.04 -15.74
C ILE A 6 8.27 -8.12 -14.96
N TYR A 7 7.53 -7.74 -13.93
CA TYR A 7 6.72 -8.68 -13.15
C TYR A 7 5.68 -9.40 -14.01
N TRP A 8 4.98 -8.66 -14.86
CA TRP A 8 4.00 -9.23 -15.77
C TRP A 8 4.61 -10.29 -16.69
N ARG A 9 5.75 -9.99 -17.31
CA ARG A 9 6.47 -10.93 -18.20
C ARG A 9 6.98 -12.14 -17.43
N SER A 10 7.48 -11.97 -16.22
CA SER A 10 7.92 -13.09 -15.37
C SER A 10 6.79 -14.04 -15.08
N LEU A 11 5.63 -13.55 -14.66
CA LEU A 11 4.46 -14.38 -14.37
C LEU A 11 3.95 -15.13 -15.61
N LEU A 12 3.98 -14.50 -16.79
CA LEU A 12 3.61 -15.16 -18.04
C LEU A 12 4.62 -16.23 -18.47
N SER A 13 5.92 -16.01 -18.20
CA SER A 13 6.99 -16.97 -18.58
C SER A 13 6.97 -18.23 -17.73
N ASP A 14 6.51 -18.15 -16.48
CA ASP A 14 6.46 -19.29 -15.56
C ASP A 14 5.36 -20.31 -15.89
N GLY A 15 4.54 -20.07 -16.92
CA GLY A 15 3.49 -21.00 -17.36
C GLY A 15 2.40 -21.31 -16.32
N LYS A 16 2.34 -20.53 -15.23
CA LYS A 16 1.47 -20.79 -14.07
C LYS A 16 0.05 -20.22 -14.20
N GLY A 17 -0.40 -19.92 -15.39
CA GLY A 17 -1.76 -19.50 -15.65
C GLY A 17 -1.89 -18.06 -16.13
N THR A 18 -3.12 -17.67 -16.42
CA THR A 18 -3.46 -16.32 -16.89
C THR A 18 -3.68 -15.41 -15.67
N TYR A 19 -3.07 -14.25 -15.69
CA TYR A 19 -3.28 -13.21 -14.67
C TYR A 19 -3.99 -12.01 -15.30
N SER A 20 -4.86 -11.39 -14.54
CA SER A 20 -5.39 -10.05 -14.78
C SER A 20 -4.52 -9.02 -14.07
N SER A 21 -4.32 -7.86 -14.68
CA SER A 21 -3.54 -6.77 -14.09
C SER A 21 -4.34 -5.48 -14.09
N THR A 22 -4.39 -4.82 -12.96
CA THR A 22 -4.92 -3.47 -12.83
C THR A 22 -3.84 -2.54 -12.28
N TYR A 23 -3.91 -1.26 -12.63
CA TYR A 23 -2.90 -0.27 -12.26
C TYR A 23 -3.55 1.06 -11.88
N ALA A 24 -3.05 1.68 -10.82
CA ALA A 24 -3.42 3.03 -10.42
C ALA A 24 -2.18 3.89 -10.22
N LEU A 25 -2.14 5.05 -10.88
CA LEU A 25 -1.04 6.00 -10.76
C LEU A 25 -1.15 6.74 -9.43
N ASN A 26 -0.11 6.62 -8.59
CA ASN A 26 0.05 7.42 -7.37
C ASN A 26 0.65 8.79 -7.65
N TYR A 27 1.72 8.81 -8.46
CA TYR A 27 2.56 9.97 -8.63
C TYR A 27 3.11 10.04 -10.04
N SER A 28 3.09 11.25 -10.60
CA SER A 28 3.76 11.55 -11.87
C SER A 28 4.45 12.91 -11.73
N CYS A 29 5.74 12.94 -11.96
CA CYS A 29 6.54 14.15 -12.04
C CYS A 29 7.43 14.10 -13.26
N ASP A 30 7.39 15.14 -14.10
CA ASP A 30 8.16 15.17 -15.34
C ASP A 30 9.65 15.37 -15.10
N PHE A 31 10.02 15.96 -13.96
CA PHE A 31 11.41 16.18 -13.60
C PHE A 31 11.62 16.29 -12.08
N VAL A 32 12.36 15.34 -11.51
CA VAL A 32 12.81 15.36 -10.11
C VAL A 32 14.30 15.71 -10.10
N PRO A 33 14.68 16.93 -9.61
CA PRO A 33 16.05 17.43 -9.70
C PRO A 33 17.03 16.79 -8.73
N PHE A 34 16.55 16.09 -7.71
CA PHE A 34 17.38 15.46 -6.66
C PHE A 34 17.16 13.95 -6.61
N PRO A 35 18.16 13.17 -6.13
CA PRO A 35 19.55 13.57 -5.83
C PRO A 35 20.35 13.93 -7.10
N TRP A 36 21.62 14.26 -6.94
CA TRP A 36 22.49 14.46 -8.11
C TRP A 36 23.23 13.16 -8.45
N PRO A 37 23.20 12.67 -9.70
CA PRO A 37 22.50 13.22 -10.88
C PRO A 37 20.97 13.15 -10.73
N PRO A 38 20.21 14.05 -11.41
CA PRO A 38 18.74 14.09 -11.29
C PRO A 38 18.09 12.75 -11.64
N ILE A 39 17.04 12.39 -10.91
CA ILE A 39 16.25 11.19 -11.24
C ILE A 39 15.51 11.37 -12.58
N GLY A 40 15.16 12.63 -12.92
CA GLY A 40 14.41 12.92 -14.13
C GLY A 40 12.93 12.62 -13.98
N LYS A 41 12.31 12.03 -15.02
CA LYS A 41 10.88 11.69 -15.02
C LYS A 41 10.58 10.48 -14.14
N VAL A 42 9.62 10.63 -13.24
CA VAL A 42 9.19 9.58 -12.33
C VAL A 42 7.69 9.33 -12.46
N HIS A 43 7.33 8.06 -12.58
CA HIS A 43 5.97 7.56 -12.43
C HIS A 43 5.98 6.46 -11.39
N SER A 44 5.09 6.56 -10.41
CA SER A 44 4.91 5.54 -9.37
C SER A 44 3.43 5.23 -9.22
N GLY A 45 3.10 3.98 -8.95
CA GLY A 45 1.72 3.54 -8.80
C GLY A 45 1.57 2.22 -8.08
N LEU A 46 0.33 1.82 -7.92
CA LEU A 46 -0.06 0.53 -7.38
C LEU A 46 -0.42 -0.41 -8.53
N GLN A 47 -0.04 -1.67 -8.41
CA GLN A 47 -0.44 -2.71 -9.34
C GLN A 47 -0.99 -3.91 -8.58
N THR A 48 -2.14 -4.40 -8.99
CA THR A 48 -2.71 -5.65 -8.51
C THR A 48 -2.65 -6.69 -9.62
N LEU A 49 -2.07 -7.83 -9.31
CA LEU A 49 -2.03 -9.01 -10.17
C LEU A 49 -2.86 -10.11 -9.51
N THR A 50 -3.85 -10.62 -10.23
CA THR A 50 -4.76 -11.64 -9.70
C THR A 50 -5.06 -12.71 -10.76
N ARG A 51 -5.33 -13.94 -10.30
CA ARG A 51 -5.88 -15.00 -11.15
C ARG A 51 -7.40 -14.90 -11.34
N PHE A 52 -8.06 -14.11 -10.51
CA PHE A 52 -9.48 -13.84 -10.63
C PHE A 52 -9.71 -12.73 -11.64
N HIS A 53 -10.81 -12.81 -12.37
CA HIS A 53 -11.23 -11.72 -13.22
C HIS A 53 -11.86 -10.63 -12.35
N ALA A 54 -11.37 -9.40 -12.47
CA ALA A 54 -12.00 -8.25 -11.85
C ALA A 54 -12.88 -7.57 -12.91
N ASP A 55 -14.17 -7.46 -12.67
CA ASP A 55 -15.11 -6.85 -13.61
C ASP A 55 -14.87 -5.35 -13.75
N ARG A 56 -14.44 -4.72 -12.65
CA ARG A 56 -14.07 -3.31 -12.61
C ARG A 56 -12.93 -3.05 -11.66
N ALA A 57 -12.22 -1.96 -11.89
CA ALA A 57 -11.22 -1.44 -10.98
C ALA A 57 -11.39 0.08 -10.86
N GLU A 58 -11.14 0.60 -9.67
CA GLU A 58 -11.27 2.01 -9.36
C GLU A 58 -9.99 2.53 -8.69
N ARG A 59 -9.70 3.81 -8.96
CA ARG A 59 -8.68 4.57 -8.27
C ARG A 59 -9.35 5.60 -7.37
N ILE A 60 -9.18 5.46 -6.06
CA ILE A 60 -9.67 6.43 -5.07
C ILE A 60 -8.50 7.28 -4.61
N ALA A 61 -8.58 8.60 -4.85
CA ALA A 61 -7.53 9.52 -4.42
C ALA A 61 -7.57 9.69 -2.90
N LEU A 62 -6.39 9.63 -2.27
CA LEU A 62 -6.25 9.89 -0.85
C LEU A 62 -5.87 11.37 -0.60
N PRO A 63 -6.20 11.93 0.57
CA PRO A 63 -5.78 13.27 0.95
C PRO A 63 -4.26 13.43 0.88
N CYS A 64 -3.80 14.57 0.35
CA CYS A 64 -2.39 14.93 0.38
C CYS A 64 -2.17 15.91 1.54
N PRO A 65 -1.35 15.56 2.56
CA PRO A 65 -1.17 16.37 3.75
C PRO A 65 -0.34 17.64 3.49
N PHE A 66 0.31 17.71 2.33
CA PHE A 66 1.25 18.79 2.03
C PHE A 66 0.63 19.90 1.20
N SER A 67 0.91 21.15 1.59
CA SER A 67 0.55 22.33 0.81
C SER A 67 1.54 22.57 -0.34
N TRP A 68 1.14 23.41 -1.30
CA TRP A 68 2.06 23.88 -2.33
C TRP A 68 3.17 24.76 -1.72
N PRO A 69 4.46 24.67 -2.14
CA PRO A 69 4.97 23.87 -3.27
C PRO A 69 5.34 22.43 -2.94
N VAL A 70 5.34 22.03 -1.68
CA VAL A 70 5.78 20.70 -1.22
C VAL A 70 4.92 19.61 -1.83
N SER A 71 3.61 19.82 -1.95
CA SER A 71 2.69 18.86 -2.58
C SER A 71 2.99 18.58 -4.06
N ALA A 72 3.73 19.44 -4.74
CA ALA A 72 4.13 19.20 -6.14
C ALA A 72 5.21 18.13 -6.26
N ALA A 73 6.04 17.98 -5.24
CA ALA A 73 7.14 17.00 -5.20
C ALA A 73 6.83 15.73 -4.38
N ASN A 74 5.69 15.72 -3.67
CA ASN A 74 5.29 14.57 -2.85
C ASN A 74 4.37 13.60 -3.57
N LEU A 75 4.43 12.34 -3.13
CA LEU A 75 3.61 11.26 -3.65
C LEU A 75 2.13 11.52 -3.35
N LYS A 76 1.32 11.56 -4.40
CA LYS A 76 -0.14 11.61 -4.26
C LYS A 76 -0.67 10.19 -4.16
N ARG A 77 -0.99 9.79 -2.96
CA ARG A 77 -1.44 8.44 -2.63
C ARG A 77 -2.83 8.14 -3.19
N CYS A 78 -3.11 6.88 -3.40
CA CYS A 78 -4.45 6.39 -3.76
C CYS A 78 -4.68 4.98 -3.22
N LEU A 79 -5.93 4.56 -3.28
CA LEU A 79 -6.32 3.15 -3.21
C LEU A 79 -6.52 2.65 -4.63
N LEU A 80 -6.07 1.44 -4.92
CA LEU A 80 -6.42 0.69 -6.12
C LEU A 80 -7.39 -0.41 -5.70
N VAL A 81 -8.64 -0.25 -6.09
CA VAL A 81 -9.74 -1.15 -5.73
C VAL A 81 -10.05 -2.06 -6.91
N ASN A 82 -10.19 -3.35 -6.66
CA ASN A 82 -10.61 -4.33 -7.65
C ASN A 82 -11.85 -5.05 -7.13
N TYR A 83 -12.85 -5.17 -7.99
CA TYR A 83 -14.10 -5.85 -7.69
C TYR A 83 -14.14 -7.17 -8.45
N VAL A 84 -14.14 -8.25 -7.70
CA VAL A 84 -14.17 -9.61 -8.23
C VAL A 84 -15.54 -10.21 -7.95
N PRO A 85 -16.31 -10.57 -8.99
CA PRO A 85 -17.62 -11.18 -8.79
C PRO A 85 -17.46 -12.55 -8.12
N LEU A 86 -18.43 -12.92 -7.31
CA LEU A 86 -18.52 -14.24 -6.70
C LEU A 86 -19.58 -15.06 -7.42
N ASP A 87 -19.25 -16.30 -7.71
CA ASP A 87 -20.17 -17.22 -8.36
C ASP A 87 -21.47 -17.37 -7.55
N ASP A 88 -22.61 -17.34 -8.23
CA ASP A 88 -23.95 -17.49 -7.67
C ASP A 88 -24.31 -16.46 -6.57
N SER A 89 -23.70 -15.28 -6.61
CA SER A 89 -23.93 -14.20 -5.62
C SER A 89 -24.02 -12.83 -6.30
N GLU A 90 -24.85 -11.94 -5.74
CA GLU A 90 -24.80 -10.51 -6.06
C GLU A 90 -23.70 -9.76 -5.32
N LYS A 91 -22.91 -10.46 -4.49
CA LYS A 91 -21.81 -9.91 -3.70
C LYS A 91 -20.50 -10.02 -4.45
N GLU A 92 -19.60 -9.11 -4.14
CA GLU A 92 -18.27 -9.05 -4.73
C GLU A 92 -17.19 -9.24 -3.64
N LEU A 93 -16.05 -9.77 -4.04
CA LEU A 93 -14.82 -9.65 -3.27
C LEU A 93 -14.13 -8.35 -3.69
N VAL A 94 -14.04 -7.42 -2.76
CA VAL A 94 -13.41 -6.10 -2.95
C VAL A 94 -11.99 -6.15 -2.42
N LEU A 95 -11.03 -6.12 -3.34
CA LEU A 95 -9.61 -6.14 -3.03
C LEU A 95 -9.05 -4.71 -3.11
N VAL A 96 -8.53 -4.20 -2.01
CA VAL A 96 -7.95 -2.86 -1.91
C VAL A 96 -6.45 -2.96 -1.75
N ASN A 97 -5.72 -2.47 -2.75
CA ASN A 97 -4.27 -2.31 -2.70
C ASN A 97 -3.96 -0.85 -2.34
N LEU A 98 -3.02 -0.63 -1.43
CA LEU A 98 -2.73 0.68 -0.86
C LEU A 98 -1.24 0.91 -0.61
N HIS A 99 -0.88 2.20 -0.52
CA HIS A 99 0.39 2.65 0.03
C HIS A 99 0.14 4.01 0.69
N LEU A 100 -0.01 4.02 2.01
CA LEU A 100 -0.35 5.21 2.79
C LEU A 100 0.85 6.12 3.02
N GLU A 101 0.61 7.32 3.58
CA GLU A 101 1.65 8.32 3.81
C GLU A 101 2.68 7.86 4.86
N ALA A 102 3.95 8.17 4.59
CA ALA A 102 5.08 7.76 5.41
C ALA A 102 5.66 8.91 6.25
N TYR A 103 5.67 10.13 5.71
CA TYR A 103 6.58 11.20 6.13
C TYR A 103 5.89 12.47 6.65
N ASP A 104 4.60 12.38 6.98
CA ASP A 104 3.89 13.49 7.59
C ASP A 104 4.03 13.51 9.12
N ASP A 105 3.42 14.50 9.74
CA ASP A 105 3.35 14.65 11.20
C ASP A 105 2.30 13.76 11.88
N GLY A 106 1.61 12.92 11.10
CA GLY A 106 0.55 12.00 11.54
C GLY A 106 -0.85 12.40 11.08
N GLU A 107 -1.13 13.67 10.82
CA GLU A 107 -2.46 14.11 10.35
C GLU A 107 -2.82 13.52 9.00
N GLY A 108 -1.87 13.46 8.08
CA GLY A 108 -2.08 12.88 6.75
C GLY A 108 -2.32 11.37 6.80
N LYS A 109 -1.58 10.64 7.65
CA LYS A 109 -1.82 9.21 7.89
C LYS A 109 -3.21 8.97 8.43
N ALA A 110 -3.62 9.72 9.46
CA ALA A 110 -4.95 9.61 10.06
C ALA A 110 -6.05 9.91 9.04
N ALA A 111 -5.91 10.98 8.24
CA ALA A 111 -6.87 11.32 7.20
C ALA A 111 -6.98 10.25 6.11
N GLN A 112 -5.84 9.66 5.69
CA GLN A 112 -5.82 8.59 4.69
C GLN A 112 -6.40 7.29 5.24
N THR A 113 -6.06 6.94 6.49
CA THR A 113 -6.64 5.78 7.19
C THR A 113 -8.14 5.93 7.32
N LYS A 114 -8.63 7.13 7.65
CA LYS A 114 -10.07 7.39 7.72
C LYS A 114 -10.76 7.14 6.38
N VAL A 115 -10.22 7.64 5.27
CA VAL A 115 -10.79 7.41 3.93
C VAL A 115 -10.80 5.91 3.60
N LEU A 116 -9.73 5.18 3.94
CA LEU A 116 -9.69 3.73 3.77
C LEU A 116 -10.82 3.06 4.54
N MET A 117 -10.95 3.36 5.84
CA MET A 117 -11.93 2.71 6.71
C MET A 117 -13.37 3.07 6.31
N ASP A 118 -13.65 4.33 5.97
CA ASP A 118 -14.95 4.76 5.45
C ASP A 118 -15.32 3.97 4.17
N PHE A 119 -14.36 3.79 3.26
CA PHE A 119 -14.55 3.02 2.04
C PHE A 119 -14.83 1.55 2.34
N LEU A 120 -13.98 0.90 3.15
CA LEU A 120 -14.15 -0.51 3.50
C LEU A 120 -15.50 -0.77 4.20
N SER A 121 -15.88 0.11 5.14
CA SER A 121 -17.17 0.02 5.83
C SER A 121 -18.33 0.14 4.86
N SER A 122 -18.27 1.09 3.92
CA SER A 122 -19.32 1.26 2.90
C SER A 122 -19.48 0.02 2.02
N GLU A 123 -18.39 -0.62 1.62
CA GLU A 123 -18.47 -1.86 0.83
C GLU A 123 -18.98 -3.04 1.67
N TYR A 124 -18.57 -3.13 2.93
CA TYR A 124 -19.06 -4.15 3.87
C TYR A 124 -20.55 -4.02 4.12
N GLU A 125 -21.07 -2.79 4.31
CA GLU A 125 -22.51 -2.52 4.48
C GLU A 125 -23.36 -2.93 3.26
N LYS A 126 -22.78 -2.89 2.06
CA LYS A 126 -23.40 -3.47 0.84
C LYS A 126 -23.44 -4.99 0.87
N GLY A 127 -22.76 -5.60 1.84
CA GLY A 127 -22.62 -7.04 2.04
C GLY A 127 -21.51 -7.66 1.22
N ASN A 128 -20.59 -6.86 0.68
CA ASN A 128 -19.39 -7.33 0.00
C ASN A 128 -18.36 -7.89 0.98
N TYR A 129 -17.51 -8.78 0.50
CA TYR A 129 -16.33 -9.20 1.25
C TYR A 129 -15.20 -8.24 0.94
N VAL A 130 -14.55 -7.69 1.98
CA VAL A 130 -13.51 -6.67 1.81
C VAL A 130 -12.17 -7.14 2.36
N ILE A 131 -11.11 -6.93 1.57
CA ILE A 131 -9.73 -7.19 1.99
C ILE A 131 -8.88 -6.01 1.56
N ALA A 132 -8.14 -5.42 2.51
CA ALA A 132 -7.18 -4.37 2.21
C ALA A 132 -5.76 -4.84 2.55
N GLY A 133 -4.82 -4.57 1.66
CA GLY A 133 -3.43 -4.93 1.83
C GLY A 133 -2.48 -3.99 1.09
N GLY A 134 -1.26 -3.89 1.56
CA GLY A 134 -0.24 -3.03 0.98
C GLY A 134 0.67 -2.44 2.05
N ASP A 135 1.29 -1.32 1.72
CA ASP A 135 2.15 -0.58 2.65
C ASP A 135 1.34 0.47 3.41
N PHE A 136 1.00 0.15 4.66
CA PHE A 136 0.26 1.06 5.53
C PHE A 136 1.14 2.19 6.08
N ASN A 137 2.47 2.04 6.10
CA ASN A 137 3.39 2.89 6.85
C ASN A 137 3.00 3.06 8.33
N GLN A 138 2.29 2.06 8.84
CA GLN A 138 1.82 1.93 10.21
C GLN A 138 1.91 0.46 10.61
N THR A 139 2.23 0.22 11.87
CA THR A 139 2.24 -1.12 12.43
C THR A 139 0.86 -1.51 12.95
N PHE A 140 0.58 -2.80 12.96
CA PHE A 140 -0.67 -3.34 13.52
C PHE A 140 -0.55 -3.55 15.04
N PRO A 141 -1.67 -3.59 15.75
CA PRO A 141 -1.69 -3.91 17.17
C PRO A 141 -0.93 -5.21 17.48
N GLY A 142 -0.17 -5.20 18.57
CA GLY A 142 0.67 -6.32 18.99
C GLY A 142 1.97 -6.51 18.20
N ALA A 143 2.15 -5.85 17.05
CA ALA A 143 3.37 -6.00 16.26
C ALA A 143 4.61 -5.39 16.98
N LEU A 144 4.46 -4.28 17.69
CA LEU A 144 5.56 -3.68 18.46
C LEU A 144 6.00 -4.52 19.66
N ASP A 145 5.13 -5.35 20.19
CA ASP A 145 5.49 -6.30 21.26
C ASP A 145 6.33 -7.45 20.68
N ALA A 146 6.01 -7.91 19.48
CA ALA A 146 6.76 -8.95 18.79
C ALA A 146 8.06 -8.42 18.17
N PHE A 147 8.04 -7.21 17.62
CA PHE A 147 9.13 -6.55 16.89
C PHE A 147 9.31 -5.12 17.40
N PRO A 148 10.03 -4.91 18.51
CA PRO A 148 10.27 -3.58 19.07
C PRO A 148 11.08 -2.70 18.12
N ILE A 149 10.81 -1.40 18.15
CA ILE A 149 11.60 -0.39 17.40
C ILE A 149 13.07 -0.50 17.79
N LEU A 150 13.94 -0.74 16.81
CA LEU A 150 15.37 -0.93 17.04
C LEU A 150 16.10 0.40 17.29
N ASP A 151 15.70 1.45 16.59
CA ASP A 151 16.30 2.79 16.72
C ASP A 151 15.22 3.88 16.56
N PRO A 152 14.74 4.45 17.67
CA PRO A 152 13.71 5.48 17.66
C PRO A 152 14.21 6.85 17.13
N SER A 153 15.50 7.03 16.87
CA SER A 153 16.03 8.24 16.25
C SER A 153 15.87 8.26 14.73
N LEU A 154 15.55 7.12 14.14
CA LEU A 154 15.26 6.95 12.72
C LEU A 154 13.74 7.00 12.49
N TRP A 155 13.35 6.96 11.22
CA TRP A 155 11.94 6.85 10.86
C TRP A 155 11.31 5.59 11.47
N THR A 156 10.15 5.74 12.05
CA THR A 156 9.36 4.65 12.63
C THR A 156 7.94 4.68 12.06
N PRO A 157 7.28 3.51 11.92
CA PRO A 157 5.88 3.46 11.49
C PRO A 157 4.96 4.10 12.55
N GLY A 158 3.83 4.64 12.11
CA GLY A 158 2.71 4.92 13.02
C GLY A 158 2.11 3.63 13.57
N VAL A 159 1.14 3.74 14.46
CA VAL A 159 0.39 2.61 15.01
C VAL A 159 -1.06 2.71 14.59
N LEU A 160 -1.62 1.62 14.08
CA LEU A 160 -3.06 1.48 13.89
C LEU A 160 -3.68 0.98 15.20
N GLU A 161 -4.68 1.69 15.67
CA GLU A 161 -5.38 1.31 16.90
C GLU A 161 -6.45 0.25 16.60
N GLU A 162 -6.71 -0.63 17.56
CA GLU A 162 -7.73 -1.69 17.39
C GLU A 162 -9.15 -1.14 17.20
N ASP A 163 -9.44 0.01 17.78
CA ASP A 163 -10.74 0.65 17.75
C ASP A 163 -11.21 1.15 16.38
N ILE A 164 -10.29 1.16 15.38
CA ILE A 164 -10.68 1.46 13.99
C ILE A 164 -11.43 0.31 13.30
N LEU A 165 -11.34 -0.91 13.84
CA LEU A 165 -11.97 -2.09 13.24
C LEU A 165 -13.45 -2.20 13.65
N LEU A 166 -14.28 -2.65 12.72
CA LEU A 166 -15.64 -3.10 13.04
C LEU A 166 -15.60 -4.44 13.79
N GLU A 167 -16.70 -4.79 14.47
CA GLU A 167 -16.77 -5.96 15.36
C GLU A 167 -16.35 -7.29 14.68
N ASP A 168 -16.70 -7.45 13.39
CA ASP A 168 -16.41 -8.67 12.64
C ASP A 168 -15.09 -8.61 11.85
N TRP A 169 -14.28 -7.58 12.06
CA TRP A 169 -13.03 -7.37 11.31
C TRP A 169 -11.83 -7.78 12.12
N GLN A 170 -10.75 -8.10 11.42
CA GLN A 170 -9.49 -8.45 12.06
C GLN A 170 -8.29 -7.98 11.23
N PHE A 171 -7.18 -7.74 11.90
CA PHE A 171 -5.89 -7.58 11.23
C PHE A 171 -5.35 -8.96 10.84
N ALA A 172 -5.20 -9.20 9.54
CA ALA A 172 -4.59 -10.42 9.00
C ALA A 172 -3.07 -10.21 8.91
N CYS A 173 -2.38 -10.31 10.03
CA CYS A 173 -0.92 -10.16 10.11
C CYS A 173 -0.26 -11.43 10.66
N ASP A 174 0.96 -11.70 10.21
CA ASP A 174 1.82 -12.74 10.75
C ASP A 174 2.86 -12.12 11.69
N LEU A 175 2.66 -12.29 13.00
CA LEU A 175 3.57 -11.80 14.02
C LEU A 175 4.82 -12.67 14.22
N SER A 176 5.08 -13.63 13.34
CA SER A 176 6.34 -14.40 13.32
C SER A 176 7.41 -13.79 12.42
N THR A 177 7.03 -12.83 11.56
CA THR A 177 7.91 -12.24 10.55
C THR A 177 7.83 -10.72 10.58
N PRO A 178 8.97 -10.02 10.82
CA PRO A 178 9.00 -8.56 10.80
C PRO A 178 8.84 -8.04 9.37
N SER A 179 8.19 -6.90 9.22
CA SER A 179 7.92 -6.29 7.91
C SER A 179 8.52 -4.88 7.73
N CYS A 180 9.04 -4.29 8.81
CA CYS A 180 9.66 -2.98 8.77
C CYS A 180 11.19 -3.09 8.72
N ARG A 181 11.81 -2.43 7.75
CA ARG A 181 13.27 -2.37 7.61
C ARG A 181 13.84 -1.19 8.41
N LEU A 182 14.93 -1.43 9.13
CA LEU A 182 15.68 -0.34 9.77
C LEU A 182 16.32 0.57 8.70
N LEU A 183 16.09 1.89 8.79
CA LEU A 183 16.54 2.89 7.82
C LEU A 183 17.91 3.49 8.15
N ASN A 184 18.82 2.71 8.74
CA ASN A 184 20.17 3.15 9.10
C ASN A 184 21.15 3.22 7.90
N GLN A 185 20.76 2.63 6.77
CA GLN A 185 21.56 2.61 5.54
C GLN A 185 20.67 2.50 4.29
N PRO A 186 21.16 2.87 3.09
CA PRO A 186 20.44 2.60 1.85
C PRO A 186 20.09 1.12 1.70
N TYR A 187 18.97 0.83 1.06
CA TYR A 187 18.58 -0.55 0.79
C TYR A 187 19.55 -1.19 -0.23
N ASP A 188 20.12 -2.31 0.15
CA ASP A 188 20.91 -3.18 -0.69
C ASP A 188 20.33 -4.60 -0.63
N PRO A 189 19.76 -5.11 -1.75
CA PRO A 189 19.13 -6.44 -1.77
C PRO A 189 20.13 -7.58 -1.56
N ASP A 190 21.42 -7.34 -1.80
CA ASP A 190 22.48 -8.33 -1.64
C ASP A 190 23.11 -8.28 -0.24
N SER A 191 22.78 -7.27 0.57
CA SER A 191 23.30 -7.12 1.93
C SER A 191 22.66 -8.10 2.90
N LYS A 192 23.50 -8.79 3.65
CA LYS A 192 23.09 -9.65 4.79
C LYS A 192 22.93 -8.87 6.10
N ASP A 193 23.32 -7.59 6.10
CA ASP A 193 23.35 -6.74 7.29
C ASP A 193 22.06 -5.91 7.45
N THR A 194 21.10 -6.05 6.53
CA THR A 194 19.79 -5.39 6.63
C THR A 194 19.04 -5.95 7.83
N GLN A 195 18.71 -5.05 8.78
CA GLN A 195 17.92 -5.39 9.97
C GLN A 195 16.44 -5.07 9.74
N PHE A 196 15.58 -5.95 10.24
CA PHE A 196 14.12 -5.80 10.21
C PHE A 196 13.56 -5.85 11.63
N TYR A 197 12.42 -5.18 11.83
CA TYR A 197 11.65 -5.15 13.08
C TYR A 197 10.16 -5.00 12.81
#